data_5a33fcbe5319a99d1258adb316f6a27c
#
_entry.id   5a33fcbe5319a99d1258adb316f6a27c
#
_cell.length_a   1.000
_cell.length_b   1.000
_cell.length_c   1.000
_cell.angle_alpha   90.00
_cell.angle_beta   90.00
_cell.angle_gamma   90.00
#
_symmetry.space_group_name_H-M   'P 1'
#
loop_
_entity.id
_entity.type
_entity.pdbx_description
1 polymer ?
#
loop_
_entity_poly.entity_id
_entity_poly.type
_entity_poly.pdbx_seq_one_letter_code
_entity_poly.pdbx_strand_id
1 'polypeptide(L)'
;MNRRQFIQTSGTLVAGGALASLTGCATWGGGRKPWFEISLAEWSLHRSIRNEKKLTNLDFPKVAKQEFGLNAIEYVNQFFMDKARDVAYLKELKSVCEGEGVRSVLIMCDGEGNLGDALEERRQKAVTNHHKWAEAAKFLGCHSIRVNAATGNVGSFEEQQKRAADGLARLGEYCAQLGLNAIVENHGGLSSHGAWLAGVMRMVNQPNVGTLPDFGNFYINRQTNEEYDRYQGTEELMPFAKGVSAKSHDFDEAGNEKNTDYRRMLKIVKKAGYRGYVGIEYEGSGLNEYDGIRATKKLLETVRAELA
;
A
#
# COMPACT_ATOMS: atom_id res chain seq x y z
N MET A 1 3.84 18.43 56.73
CA MET A 1 4.48 19.64 56.18
C MET A 1 4.03 19.84 54.74
N ASN A 2 3.34 20.95 54.51
CA ASN A 2 2.53 21.20 53.29
C ASN A 2 3.34 21.82 52.15
N ARG A 3 3.08 21.40 50.93
CA ARG A 3 3.74 21.79 49.65
C ARG A 3 3.45 23.25 49.20
N ARG A 4 3.18 24.20 50.10
CA ARG A 4 2.74 25.57 49.76
C ARG A 4 3.58 26.72 50.29
N GLN A 5 4.84 26.51 50.65
CA GLN A 5 5.71 27.59 51.21
C GLN A 5 7.11 27.58 50.62
N PHE A 6 7.23 27.74 49.29
CA PHE A 6 8.53 28.08 48.72
C PHE A 6 8.39 28.89 47.41
N ILE A 7 7.70 30.00 47.50
CA ILE A 7 7.81 31.09 46.51
C ILE A 7 7.61 32.38 47.29
N GLN A 8 8.71 33.00 47.73
CA GLN A 8 8.82 34.47 47.92
C GLN A 8 10.24 34.85 48.37
N THR A 9 10.72 35.93 47.77
CA THR A 9 11.99 36.68 48.01
C THR A 9 13.23 36.18 47.27
N SER A 10 13.66 36.83 46.19
CA SER A 10 14.48 38.03 46.25
C SER A 10 14.57 38.68 44.87
N GLY A 11 14.16 39.91 44.74
CA GLY A 11 14.49 40.77 43.62
C GLY A 11 15.85 41.45 43.88
N THR A 12 16.62 41.66 42.81
CA THR A 12 17.55 42.79 42.69
C THR A 12 17.76 43.15 41.24
N LEU A 13 17.47 44.38 40.88
CA LEU A 13 17.76 45.02 39.61
C LEU A 13 19.29 45.14 39.38
N VAL A 14 19.74 44.84 38.14
CA VAL A 14 20.89 45.55 37.54
C VAL A 14 20.56 45.84 36.08
N ALA A 15 20.60 47.11 35.72
CA ALA A 15 20.43 47.65 34.38
C ALA A 15 21.74 47.54 33.57
N GLY A 16 21.65 47.37 32.29
CA GLY A 16 22.70 47.81 31.36
C GLY A 16 23.11 46.76 30.31
N GLY A 17 22.80 47.05 29.03
CA GLY A 17 23.49 46.39 27.92
C GLY A 17 22.58 45.92 26.83
N ALA A 18 22.16 46.80 25.91
CA ALA A 18 21.50 46.44 24.64
C ALA A 18 22.51 45.75 23.73
N LEU A 19 22.37 44.45 23.56
CA LEU A 19 22.95 43.67 22.49
C LEU A 19 21.77 43.17 21.66
N ALA A 20 21.57 43.81 20.49
CA ALA A 20 20.64 43.37 19.48
C ALA A 20 21.13 42.03 18.92
N SER A 21 20.70 40.91 19.48
CA SER A 21 20.81 39.60 18.86
C SER A 21 19.70 39.51 17.82
N LEU A 22 20.07 39.60 16.54
CA LEU A 22 19.27 39.18 15.41
C LEU A 22 19.03 37.67 15.56
N THR A 23 18.03 37.29 16.35
CA THR A 23 17.45 35.96 16.27
C THR A 23 16.63 35.93 14.99
N GLY A 24 17.26 35.44 13.91
CA GLY A 24 16.56 35.02 12.71
C GLY A 24 15.53 33.97 13.15
N CYS A 25 14.26 34.37 13.21
CA CYS A 25 13.15 33.42 13.21
C CYS A 25 13.25 32.61 11.92
N ALA A 26 13.93 31.48 12.00
CA ALA A 26 13.70 30.41 11.05
C ALA A 26 12.21 30.05 11.20
N THR A 27 11.38 30.65 10.39
CA THR A 27 10.00 30.16 10.19
C THR A 27 10.14 28.74 9.67
N TRP A 28 10.01 27.78 10.56
CA TRP A 28 9.69 26.42 10.19
C TRP A 28 8.36 26.54 9.44
N GLY A 29 8.45 26.53 8.13
CA GLY A 29 7.28 26.45 7.27
C GLY A 29 6.54 25.18 7.65
N GLY A 30 5.48 25.35 8.41
CA GLY A 30 4.50 24.30 8.67
C GLY A 30 3.81 23.95 7.37
N GLY A 31 4.52 23.23 6.49
CA GLY A 31 3.95 22.70 5.27
C GLY A 31 2.77 21.79 5.68
N ARG A 32 1.59 22.08 5.14
CA ARG A 32 0.45 21.18 5.29
C ARG A 32 0.91 19.76 4.95
N LYS A 33 0.62 18.78 5.83
CA LYS A 33 0.87 17.38 5.50
C LYS A 33 0.27 17.08 4.12
N PRO A 34 1.00 16.36 3.26
CA PRO A 34 0.45 15.96 1.96
C PRO A 34 -0.84 15.15 2.19
N TRP A 35 -1.79 15.26 1.27
CA TRP A 35 -3.08 14.60 1.41
C TRP A 35 -3.03 13.08 1.20
N PHE A 36 -1.92 12.54 0.66
CA PHE A 36 -1.53 11.14 0.72
C PHE A 36 -0.01 11.02 0.89
N GLU A 37 0.44 9.90 1.44
CA GLU A 37 1.85 9.52 1.50
C GLU A 37 2.19 8.58 0.35
N ILE A 38 3.47 8.53 -0.05
CA ILE A 38 3.94 7.64 -1.11
C ILE A 38 4.67 6.47 -0.47
N SER A 39 4.30 5.24 -0.84
CA SER A 39 5.02 4.00 -0.55
C SER A 39 5.63 3.42 -1.82
N LEU A 40 6.52 2.45 -1.66
CA LEU A 40 7.10 1.67 -2.76
C LEU A 40 6.66 0.22 -2.64
N ALA A 41 6.03 -0.31 -3.67
CA ALA A 41 5.77 -1.73 -3.81
C ALA A 41 7.05 -2.46 -4.26
N GLU A 42 7.43 -3.52 -3.54
CA GLU A 42 8.62 -4.33 -3.82
C GLU A 42 8.58 -4.95 -5.22
N TRP A 43 7.38 -5.17 -5.76
CA TRP A 43 7.21 -5.65 -7.13
C TRP A 43 7.87 -4.73 -8.17
N SER A 44 7.99 -3.43 -7.90
CA SER A 44 8.71 -2.49 -8.77
C SER A 44 10.18 -2.86 -9.00
N LEU A 45 10.75 -3.73 -8.15
CA LEU A 45 12.13 -4.22 -8.22
C LEU A 45 12.20 -5.73 -8.53
N HIS A 46 11.10 -6.31 -9.10
CA HIS A 46 10.99 -7.74 -9.33
C HIS A 46 12.07 -8.32 -10.24
N ARG A 47 12.56 -7.56 -11.22
CA ARG A 47 13.66 -7.97 -12.11
C ARG A 47 14.97 -8.05 -11.34
N SER A 48 15.28 -7.01 -10.57
CA SER A 48 16.51 -6.93 -9.75
C SER A 48 16.54 -8.01 -8.67
N ILE A 49 15.39 -8.33 -8.05
CA ILE A 49 15.32 -9.34 -7.00
C ILE A 49 15.26 -10.76 -7.59
N ARG A 50 14.36 -11.00 -8.54
CA ARG A 50 13.99 -12.34 -8.99
C ARG A 50 14.84 -12.86 -10.13
N ASN A 51 15.09 -12.01 -11.14
CA ASN A 51 15.76 -12.40 -12.36
C ASN A 51 17.28 -12.20 -12.27
N GLU A 52 17.70 -11.04 -11.81
CA GLU A 52 19.11 -10.64 -11.78
C GLU A 52 19.79 -11.01 -10.44
N LYS A 53 18.99 -11.26 -9.39
CA LYS A 53 19.45 -11.59 -8.04
C LYS A 53 20.48 -10.60 -7.48
N LYS A 54 20.32 -9.33 -7.83
CA LYS A 54 21.17 -8.21 -7.37
C LYS A 54 20.72 -7.68 -6.02
N LEU A 55 19.44 -7.89 -5.68
CA LEU A 55 18.81 -7.47 -4.44
C LEU A 55 18.10 -8.63 -3.78
N THR A 56 17.95 -8.54 -2.48
CA THR A 56 17.11 -9.41 -1.65
C THR A 56 15.99 -8.59 -1.01
N ASN A 57 15.00 -9.25 -0.46
CA ASN A 57 13.95 -8.58 0.33
C ASN A 57 14.56 -7.82 1.54
N LEU A 58 15.69 -8.23 2.10
CA LEU A 58 16.38 -7.53 3.19
C LEU A 58 17.05 -6.22 2.72
N ASP A 59 17.41 -6.10 1.44
CA ASP A 59 17.98 -4.88 0.88
C ASP A 59 16.90 -3.84 0.56
N PHE A 60 15.66 -4.29 0.38
CA PHE A 60 14.56 -3.46 -0.12
C PHE A 60 14.28 -2.20 0.73
N PRO A 61 14.22 -2.24 2.08
CA PRO A 61 14.01 -1.04 2.88
C PRO A 61 15.09 0.01 2.68
N LYS A 62 16.34 -0.42 2.58
CA LYS A 62 17.50 0.44 2.35
C LYS A 62 17.45 1.08 0.95
N VAL A 63 17.14 0.30 -0.08
CA VAL A 63 16.97 0.80 -1.46
C VAL A 63 15.84 1.83 -1.53
N ALA A 64 14.68 1.55 -0.92
CA ALA A 64 13.56 2.48 -0.88
C ALA A 64 13.96 3.82 -0.27
N LYS A 65 14.72 3.79 0.83
CA LYS A 65 15.18 4.99 1.52
C LYS A 65 16.28 5.72 0.77
N GLN A 66 17.35 5.03 0.41
CA GLN A 66 18.59 5.67 -0.07
C GLN A 66 18.51 6.05 -1.54
N GLU A 67 17.85 5.24 -2.38
CA GLU A 67 17.73 5.51 -3.81
C GLU A 67 16.53 6.40 -4.18
N PHE A 68 15.45 6.31 -3.41
CA PHE A 68 14.20 6.99 -3.75
C PHE A 68 13.72 7.99 -2.70
N GLY A 69 14.35 8.05 -1.52
CA GLY A 69 13.94 8.93 -0.41
C GLY A 69 12.55 8.58 0.13
N LEU A 70 12.11 7.33 -0.01
CA LEU A 70 10.81 6.86 0.45
C LEU A 70 10.92 6.27 1.86
N ASN A 71 9.92 6.55 2.70
CA ASN A 71 9.87 6.12 4.10
C ASN A 71 8.79 5.07 4.38
N ALA A 72 8.21 4.48 3.33
CA ALA A 72 7.15 3.48 3.44
C ALA A 72 7.26 2.47 2.31
N ILE A 73 7.08 1.19 2.63
CA ILE A 73 7.25 0.08 1.69
C ILE A 73 6.14 -0.95 1.82
N GLU A 74 5.90 -1.66 0.72
CA GLU A 74 4.90 -2.72 0.57
C GLU A 74 5.60 -3.97 0.06
N TYR A 75 5.63 -5.02 0.88
CA TYR A 75 6.32 -6.26 0.56
C TYR A 75 5.54 -7.14 -0.41
N VAL A 76 6.25 -8.04 -1.10
CA VAL A 76 5.67 -9.11 -1.90
C VAL A 76 6.14 -10.46 -1.35
N ASN A 77 5.21 -11.28 -0.92
CA ASN A 77 5.50 -12.56 -0.27
C ASN A 77 6.37 -13.51 -1.12
N GLN A 78 6.27 -13.42 -2.44
CA GLN A 78 7.03 -14.24 -3.37
C GLN A 78 8.56 -14.07 -3.23
N PHE A 79 9.04 -12.96 -2.69
CA PHE A 79 10.47 -12.68 -2.52
C PHE A 79 11.04 -13.24 -1.21
N PHE A 80 10.17 -13.69 -0.29
CA PHE A 80 10.54 -14.34 0.97
C PHE A 80 9.54 -15.43 1.38
N MET A 81 9.08 -16.23 0.41
CA MET A 81 7.97 -17.18 0.52
C MET A 81 8.16 -18.23 1.65
N ASP A 82 9.38 -18.69 1.89
CA ASP A 82 9.74 -19.63 2.93
C ASP A 82 9.98 -19.00 4.31
N LYS A 83 9.87 -17.65 4.43
CA LYS A 83 10.23 -16.88 5.61
C LYS A 83 9.04 -16.40 6.46
N ALA A 84 7.81 -16.66 6.04
CA ALA A 84 6.63 -16.17 6.75
C ALA A 84 6.60 -16.51 8.26
N ARG A 85 7.23 -17.62 8.68
CA ARG A 85 7.34 -18.08 10.07
C ARG A 85 8.77 -18.11 10.61
N ASP A 86 9.74 -17.63 9.86
CA ASP A 86 11.12 -17.49 10.28
C ASP A 86 11.28 -16.23 11.15
N VAL A 87 11.17 -16.42 12.46
CA VAL A 87 11.22 -15.31 13.42
C VAL A 87 12.56 -14.56 13.38
N ALA A 88 13.68 -15.26 13.11
CA ALA A 88 14.99 -14.63 13.03
C ALA A 88 15.05 -13.70 11.80
N TYR A 89 14.61 -14.17 10.65
CA TYR A 89 14.50 -13.40 9.43
C TYR A 89 13.58 -12.18 9.57
N LEU A 90 12.38 -12.38 10.13
CA LEU A 90 11.43 -11.28 10.33
C LEU A 90 11.96 -10.22 11.31
N LYS A 91 12.72 -10.63 12.34
CA LYS A 91 13.41 -9.70 13.24
C LYS A 91 14.48 -8.88 12.51
N GLU A 92 15.27 -9.53 11.67
CA GLU A 92 16.29 -8.87 10.85
C GLU A 92 15.64 -7.85 9.91
N LEU A 93 14.63 -8.25 9.14
CA LEU A 93 13.90 -7.37 8.24
C LEU A 93 13.30 -6.15 8.98
N LYS A 94 12.69 -6.38 10.12
CA LYS A 94 12.15 -5.31 10.98
C LYS A 94 13.25 -4.36 11.46
N SER A 95 14.40 -4.90 11.89
CA SER A 95 15.55 -4.10 12.35
C SER A 95 16.12 -3.23 11.22
N VAL A 96 16.19 -3.76 9.99
CA VAL A 96 16.61 -2.97 8.81
C VAL A 96 15.63 -1.81 8.57
N CYS A 97 14.32 -2.07 8.59
CA CYS A 97 13.31 -1.02 8.45
C CYS A 97 13.44 0.07 9.52
N GLU A 98 13.59 -0.34 10.78
CA GLU A 98 13.76 0.58 11.91
C GLU A 98 15.04 1.41 11.78
N GLY A 99 16.15 0.77 11.37
CA GLY A 99 17.45 1.43 11.16
C GLY A 99 17.45 2.47 10.05
N GLU A 100 16.73 2.21 8.97
CA GLU A 100 16.56 3.15 7.85
C GLU A 100 15.41 4.16 8.07
N GLY A 101 14.62 4.02 9.12
CA GLY A 101 13.43 4.85 9.38
C GLY A 101 12.33 4.63 8.34
N VAL A 102 12.17 3.41 7.87
CA VAL A 102 11.20 2.99 6.87
C VAL A 102 10.05 2.22 7.52
N ARG A 103 8.82 2.56 7.17
CA ARG A 103 7.62 1.91 7.67
C ARG A 103 7.19 0.77 6.76
N SER A 104 6.90 -0.37 7.34
CA SER A 104 6.20 -1.48 6.68
C SER A 104 4.71 -1.15 6.58
N VAL A 105 4.14 -1.17 5.37
CA VAL A 105 2.74 -0.79 5.10
C VAL A 105 1.84 -2.02 4.99
N LEU A 106 2.20 -2.95 4.13
CA LEU A 106 1.47 -4.20 3.89
C LEU A 106 2.37 -5.29 3.33
N ILE A 107 1.85 -6.53 3.29
CA ILE A 107 2.41 -7.64 2.52
C ILE A 107 1.41 -8.01 1.43
N MET A 108 1.85 -7.99 0.17
CA MET A 108 1.11 -8.55 -0.97
C MET A 108 1.27 -10.07 -0.96
N CYS A 109 0.15 -10.80 -0.90
CA CYS A 109 0.12 -12.25 -0.79
C CYS A 109 -0.38 -12.89 -2.07
N ASP A 110 0.52 -13.57 -2.78
CA ASP A 110 0.22 -14.34 -3.98
C ASP A 110 0.55 -15.81 -3.75
N GLY A 111 -0.06 -16.71 -4.55
CA GLY A 111 0.25 -18.14 -4.53
C GLY A 111 -0.34 -18.94 -3.35
N GLU A 112 -1.22 -18.34 -2.56
CA GLU A 112 -1.80 -18.98 -1.36
C GLU A 112 -3.16 -19.66 -1.61
N GLY A 113 -3.59 -19.74 -2.87
CA GLY A 113 -4.87 -20.32 -3.30
C GLY A 113 -5.96 -19.29 -3.54
N ASN A 114 -7.10 -19.76 -4.04
CA ASN A 114 -8.20 -18.91 -4.44
C ASN A 114 -9.20 -18.71 -3.29
N LEU A 115 -9.32 -17.50 -2.78
CA LEU A 115 -10.29 -17.17 -1.72
C LEU A 115 -11.76 -17.30 -2.16
N GLY A 116 -12.02 -17.37 -3.47
CA GLY A 116 -13.34 -17.64 -4.04
C GLY A 116 -13.44 -19.00 -4.73
N ASP A 117 -12.59 -19.99 -4.41
CA ASP A 117 -12.60 -21.32 -5.03
C ASP A 117 -13.99 -21.95 -4.98
N ALA A 118 -14.37 -22.66 -6.05
CA ALA A 118 -15.65 -23.34 -6.13
C ALA A 118 -15.81 -24.43 -5.08
N LEU A 119 -14.72 -25.10 -4.72
CA LEU A 119 -14.72 -26.14 -3.70
C LEU A 119 -14.47 -25.53 -2.32
N GLU A 120 -15.41 -25.75 -1.39
CA GLU A 120 -15.35 -25.27 0.00
C GLU A 120 -14.02 -25.60 0.69
N GLU A 121 -13.55 -26.84 0.55
CA GLU A 121 -12.29 -27.29 1.15
C GLU A 121 -11.09 -26.47 0.64
N ARG A 122 -11.01 -26.21 -0.67
CA ARG A 122 -9.93 -25.41 -1.26
C ARG A 122 -10.02 -23.94 -0.83
N ARG A 123 -11.23 -23.40 -0.74
CA ARG A 123 -11.47 -22.03 -0.27
C ARG A 123 -11.02 -21.89 1.18
N GLN A 124 -11.39 -22.85 2.06
CA GLN A 124 -10.96 -22.88 3.46
C GLN A 124 -9.44 -23.02 3.59
N LYS A 125 -8.82 -23.85 2.75
CA LYS A 125 -7.36 -24.01 2.72
C LYS A 125 -6.68 -22.69 2.30
N ALA A 126 -7.21 -22.00 1.29
CA ALA A 126 -6.70 -20.68 0.89
C ALA A 126 -6.74 -19.69 2.06
N VAL A 127 -7.87 -19.60 2.79
CA VAL A 127 -7.97 -18.77 4.00
C VAL A 127 -6.85 -19.12 4.99
N THR A 128 -6.68 -20.40 5.32
CA THR A 128 -5.68 -20.87 6.28
C THR A 128 -4.24 -20.57 5.82
N ASN A 129 -3.96 -20.69 4.52
CA ASN A 129 -2.65 -20.40 3.97
C ASN A 129 -2.24 -18.93 4.16
N HIS A 130 -3.20 -18.00 4.13
CA HIS A 130 -2.94 -16.57 4.35
C HIS A 130 -2.65 -16.22 5.83
N HIS A 131 -3.02 -17.07 6.80
CA HIS A 131 -2.80 -16.80 8.24
C HIS A 131 -1.35 -16.49 8.56
N LYS A 132 -0.39 -17.27 8.03
CA LYS A 132 1.04 -17.04 8.25
C LYS A 132 1.50 -15.65 7.80
N TRP A 133 0.90 -15.12 6.73
CA TRP A 133 1.22 -13.78 6.22
C TRP A 133 0.57 -12.67 7.05
N ALA A 134 -0.62 -12.90 7.57
CA ALA A 134 -1.24 -11.99 8.54
C ALA A 134 -0.39 -11.92 9.83
N GLU A 135 0.10 -13.06 10.34
CA GLU A 135 1.01 -13.12 11.48
C GLU A 135 2.33 -12.37 11.21
N ALA A 136 2.95 -12.60 10.04
CA ALA A 136 4.17 -11.89 9.61
C ALA A 136 3.93 -10.38 9.45
N ALA A 137 2.82 -9.98 8.84
CA ALA A 137 2.44 -8.57 8.68
C ALA A 137 2.26 -7.89 10.04
N LYS A 138 1.60 -8.55 10.98
CA LYS A 138 1.48 -8.06 12.37
C LYS A 138 2.83 -7.87 13.02
N PHE A 139 3.73 -8.85 12.88
CA PHE A 139 5.07 -8.79 13.45
C PHE A 139 5.91 -7.62 12.89
N LEU A 140 5.83 -7.39 11.57
CA LEU A 140 6.52 -6.31 10.87
C LEU A 140 5.90 -4.92 11.12
N GLY A 141 4.70 -4.85 11.73
CA GLY A 141 4.00 -3.59 11.98
C GLY A 141 3.21 -3.06 10.78
N CYS A 142 2.91 -3.90 9.82
CA CYS A 142 2.00 -3.58 8.71
C CYS A 142 0.58 -3.30 9.22
N HIS A 143 -0.20 -2.55 8.45
CA HIS A 143 -1.63 -2.36 8.73
C HIS A 143 -2.56 -3.32 7.96
N SER A 144 -2.05 -3.99 6.94
CA SER A 144 -2.84 -4.86 6.06
C SER A 144 -2.02 -6.01 5.50
N ILE A 145 -2.72 -7.05 5.05
CA ILE A 145 -2.26 -7.92 3.96
C ILE A 145 -3.11 -7.63 2.72
N ARG A 146 -2.47 -7.61 1.54
CA ARG A 146 -3.17 -7.56 0.25
C ARG A 146 -3.31 -8.97 -0.30
N VAL A 147 -4.50 -9.31 -0.73
CA VAL A 147 -4.87 -10.62 -1.24
C VAL A 147 -5.62 -10.51 -2.56
N ASN A 148 -5.79 -11.63 -3.26
CA ASN A 148 -6.55 -11.71 -4.51
C ASN A 148 -7.93 -12.35 -4.25
N ALA A 149 -9.00 -11.80 -4.86
CA ALA A 149 -10.33 -12.40 -4.83
C ALA A 149 -10.52 -13.41 -5.98
N ALA A 150 -9.51 -14.23 -6.23
CA ALA A 150 -9.52 -15.22 -7.31
C ALA A 150 -10.56 -16.32 -7.04
N THR A 151 -11.28 -16.73 -8.11
CA THR A 151 -12.39 -17.70 -8.03
C THR A 151 -12.17 -18.96 -8.87
N GLY A 152 -11.12 -18.97 -9.70
CA GLY A 152 -10.87 -20.03 -10.68
C GLY A 152 -11.82 -19.99 -11.89
N ASN A 153 -12.59 -18.91 -12.06
CA ASN A 153 -13.51 -18.68 -13.19
C ASN A 153 -14.58 -19.77 -13.36
N VAL A 154 -15.04 -20.37 -12.26
CA VAL A 154 -16.07 -21.41 -12.27
C VAL A 154 -17.41 -20.86 -11.78
N GLY A 155 -18.49 -21.09 -12.55
CA GLY A 155 -19.85 -20.65 -12.21
C GLY A 155 -20.19 -19.25 -12.69
N SER A 156 -21.41 -18.79 -12.36
CA SER A 156 -21.90 -17.47 -12.75
C SER A 156 -21.16 -16.31 -12.05
N PHE A 157 -21.37 -15.11 -12.56
CA PHE A 157 -20.86 -13.87 -11.94
C PHE A 157 -21.25 -13.75 -10.46
N GLU A 158 -22.51 -14.03 -10.14
CA GLU A 158 -23.03 -13.95 -8.78
C GLU A 158 -22.54 -15.07 -7.87
N GLU A 159 -22.39 -16.30 -8.40
CA GLU A 159 -21.85 -17.42 -7.64
C GLU A 159 -20.39 -17.19 -7.28
N GLN A 160 -19.59 -16.70 -8.22
CA GLN A 160 -18.21 -16.34 -7.97
C GLN A 160 -18.10 -15.22 -6.93
N GLN A 161 -18.97 -14.20 -7.02
CA GLN A 161 -19.02 -13.08 -6.09
C GLN A 161 -19.32 -13.54 -4.64
N LYS A 162 -20.31 -14.42 -4.47
CA LYS A 162 -20.69 -14.99 -3.15
C LYS A 162 -19.53 -15.79 -2.55
N ARG A 163 -18.84 -16.61 -3.35
CA ARG A 163 -17.71 -17.40 -2.85
C ARG A 163 -16.50 -16.53 -2.46
N ALA A 164 -16.19 -15.53 -3.27
CA ALA A 164 -15.14 -14.58 -2.93
C ALA A 164 -15.47 -13.83 -1.63
N ALA A 165 -16.73 -13.43 -1.44
CA ALA A 165 -17.18 -12.80 -0.21
C ALA A 165 -17.06 -13.72 1.02
N ASP A 166 -17.41 -15.03 0.88
CA ASP A 166 -17.27 -16.01 1.95
C ASP A 166 -15.80 -16.18 2.39
N GLY A 167 -14.89 -16.42 1.44
CA GLY A 167 -13.49 -16.59 1.78
C GLY A 167 -12.85 -15.33 2.38
N LEU A 168 -13.20 -14.16 1.85
CA LEU A 168 -12.72 -12.88 2.37
C LEU A 168 -13.29 -12.55 3.75
N ALA A 169 -14.55 -12.89 4.03
CA ALA A 169 -15.15 -12.70 5.36
C ALA A 169 -14.41 -13.51 6.42
N ARG A 170 -14.14 -14.78 6.14
CA ARG A 170 -13.37 -15.67 7.04
C ARG A 170 -11.95 -15.17 7.27
N LEU A 171 -11.27 -14.71 6.21
CA LEU A 171 -9.93 -14.13 6.36
C LEU A 171 -9.98 -12.81 7.12
N GLY A 172 -11.00 -11.99 6.87
CA GLY A 172 -11.23 -10.74 7.59
C GLY A 172 -11.41 -10.94 9.09
N GLU A 173 -12.17 -11.95 9.50
CA GLU A 173 -12.32 -12.33 10.92
C GLU A 173 -10.98 -12.68 11.57
N TYR A 174 -10.13 -13.44 10.87
CA TYR A 174 -8.79 -13.75 11.37
C TYR A 174 -7.91 -12.51 11.47
N CYS A 175 -7.87 -11.69 10.42
CA CYS A 175 -7.11 -10.44 10.40
C CYS A 175 -7.56 -9.46 11.50
N ALA A 176 -8.88 -9.39 11.81
CA ALA A 176 -9.42 -8.55 12.86
C ALA A 176 -8.84 -8.90 14.24
N GLN A 177 -8.64 -10.19 14.56
CA GLN A 177 -8.02 -10.65 15.81
C GLN A 177 -6.57 -10.13 15.96
N LEU A 178 -5.89 -9.90 14.84
CA LEU A 178 -4.53 -9.36 14.81
C LEU A 178 -4.50 -7.83 14.72
N GLY A 179 -5.66 -7.17 14.57
CA GLY A 179 -5.77 -5.72 14.35
C GLY A 179 -5.30 -5.31 12.95
N LEU A 180 -5.47 -6.20 11.96
CA LEU A 180 -5.07 -6.00 10.56
C LEU A 180 -6.28 -5.89 9.64
N ASN A 181 -6.05 -5.28 8.47
CA ASN A 181 -7.01 -5.36 7.38
C ASN A 181 -6.62 -6.48 6.40
N ALA A 182 -7.63 -7.11 5.79
CA ALA A 182 -7.50 -7.90 4.57
C ALA A 182 -8.03 -7.04 3.40
N ILE A 183 -7.16 -6.69 2.46
CA ILE A 183 -7.53 -5.81 1.35
C ILE A 183 -7.33 -6.51 0.02
N VAL A 184 -8.23 -6.25 -0.92
CA VAL A 184 -8.23 -6.90 -2.22
C VAL A 184 -7.78 -5.93 -3.30
N GLU A 185 -6.81 -6.35 -4.09
CA GLU A 185 -6.45 -5.68 -5.34
C GLU A 185 -7.31 -6.17 -6.49
N ASN A 186 -7.71 -5.28 -7.39
CA ASN A 186 -8.20 -5.66 -8.70
C ASN A 186 -7.03 -6.23 -9.51
N HIS A 187 -6.98 -7.56 -9.66
CA HIS A 187 -5.79 -8.27 -10.17
C HIS A 187 -6.15 -9.42 -11.15
N GLY A 188 -6.85 -9.09 -12.23
CA GLY A 188 -7.28 -10.02 -13.27
C GLY A 188 -8.58 -10.77 -12.98
N GLY A 189 -9.19 -11.34 -14.00
CA GLY A 189 -10.49 -11.99 -13.91
C GLY A 189 -11.58 -11.04 -13.42
N LEU A 190 -12.59 -11.57 -12.74
CA LEU A 190 -13.70 -10.76 -12.23
C LEU A 190 -13.26 -9.75 -11.15
N SER A 191 -12.12 -9.93 -10.49
CA SER A 191 -11.62 -8.92 -9.54
C SER A 191 -11.23 -7.60 -10.25
N SER A 192 -10.95 -7.63 -11.56
CA SER A 192 -10.71 -6.44 -12.39
C SER A 192 -12.00 -5.76 -12.86
N HIS A 193 -13.17 -6.33 -12.58
CA HIS A 193 -14.47 -5.70 -12.83
C HIS A 193 -14.90 -4.93 -11.58
N GLY A 194 -14.80 -3.59 -11.60
CA GLY A 194 -15.01 -2.74 -10.43
C GLY A 194 -16.32 -3.00 -9.71
N ALA A 195 -17.45 -3.03 -10.42
CA ALA A 195 -18.76 -3.28 -9.82
C ALA A 195 -18.86 -4.69 -9.18
N TRP A 196 -18.18 -5.70 -9.74
CA TRP A 196 -18.13 -7.04 -9.16
C TRP A 196 -17.40 -7.02 -7.82
N LEU A 197 -16.19 -6.44 -7.78
CA LEU A 197 -15.38 -6.40 -6.56
C LEU A 197 -16.03 -5.51 -5.49
N ALA A 198 -16.61 -4.36 -5.88
CA ALA A 198 -17.40 -3.54 -4.96
C ALA A 198 -18.61 -4.30 -4.40
N GLY A 199 -19.24 -5.18 -5.20
CA GLY A 199 -20.30 -6.10 -4.75
C GLY A 199 -19.79 -7.09 -3.70
N VAL A 200 -18.60 -7.68 -3.91
CA VAL A 200 -17.94 -8.54 -2.90
C VAL A 200 -17.78 -7.78 -1.58
N MET A 201 -17.25 -6.54 -1.61
CA MET A 201 -17.05 -5.74 -0.41
C MET A 201 -18.38 -5.47 0.34
N ARG A 202 -19.46 -5.16 -0.40
CA ARG A 202 -20.80 -4.98 0.21
C ARG A 202 -21.33 -6.25 0.86
N MET A 203 -21.05 -7.43 0.26
CA MET A 203 -21.46 -8.71 0.86
C MET A 203 -20.66 -9.03 2.12
N VAL A 204 -19.34 -8.81 2.11
CA VAL A 204 -18.49 -9.04 3.29
C VAL A 204 -18.87 -8.11 4.43
N ASN A 205 -19.08 -6.84 4.17
CA ASN A 205 -19.53 -5.81 5.13
C ASN A 205 -18.78 -5.83 6.48
N GLN A 206 -17.44 -6.02 6.44
CA GLN A 206 -16.58 -5.97 7.61
C GLN A 206 -15.69 -4.72 7.55
N PRO A 207 -15.52 -3.98 8.66
CA PRO A 207 -14.78 -2.70 8.65
C PRO A 207 -13.28 -2.85 8.34
N ASN A 208 -12.70 -4.03 8.58
CA ASN A 208 -11.31 -4.36 8.31
C ASN A 208 -11.09 -5.09 6.97
N VAL A 209 -12.14 -5.33 6.18
CA VAL A 209 -12.01 -5.82 4.80
C VAL A 209 -12.23 -4.66 3.86
N GLY A 210 -11.39 -4.54 2.83
CA GLY A 210 -11.46 -3.43 1.90
C GLY A 210 -10.74 -3.70 0.59
N THR A 211 -10.45 -2.65 -0.15
CA THR A 211 -9.77 -2.73 -1.44
C THR A 211 -8.42 -2.03 -1.43
N LEU A 212 -7.58 -2.42 -2.38
CA LEU A 212 -6.40 -1.72 -2.84
C LEU A 212 -6.60 -1.48 -4.33
N PRO A 213 -7.29 -0.39 -4.75
CA PRO A 213 -7.46 -0.09 -6.16
C PRO A 213 -6.11 0.11 -6.84
N ASP A 214 -5.83 -0.72 -7.84
CA ASP A 214 -4.67 -0.61 -8.72
C ASP A 214 -5.06 0.11 -10.01
N PHE A 215 -4.24 1.07 -10.45
CA PHE A 215 -4.57 1.93 -11.59
C PHE A 215 -4.48 1.25 -12.96
N GLY A 216 -3.81 0.10 -13.05
CA GLY A 216 -3.54 -0.60 -14.31
C GLY A 216 -4.22 -1.95 -14.46
N ASN A 217 -4.60 -2.60 -13.37
CA ASN A 217 -5.09 -3.99 -13.39
C ASN A 217 -6.60 -4.11 -13.66
N PHE A 218 -7.06 -3.56 -14.79
CA PHE A 218 -8.48 -3.61 -15.18
C PHE A 218 -8.79 -4.59 -16.32
N TYR A 219 -7.82 -5.41 -16.74
CA TYR A 219 -8.07 -6.48 -17.70
C TYR A 219 -8.80 -7.66 -17.04
N ILE A 220 -10.08 -7.88 -17.42
CA ILE A 220 -10.86 -9.05 -17.04
C ILE A 220 -10.31 -10.27 -17.75
N ASN A 221 -10.02 -10.13 -19.05
CA ASN A 221 -9.44 -11.19 -19.87
C ASN A 221 -8.39 -10.61 -20.83
N ARG A 222 -7.11 -10.86 -20.56
CA ARG A 222 -6.00 -10.37 -21.39
C ARG A 222 -5.95 -11.05 -22.77
N GLN A 223 -6.47 -12.29 -22.91
CA GLN A 223 -6.46 -13.01 -24.19
C GLN A 223 -7.46 -12.41 -25.19
N THR A 224 -8.61 -11.97 -24.69
CA THR A 224 -9.65 -11.32 -25.50
C THR A 224 -9.55 -9.80 -25.50
N ASN A 225 -8.58 -9.25 -24.78
CA ASN A 225 -8.43 -7.80 -24.53
C ASN A 225 -9.68 -7.17 -23.88
N GLU A 226 -10.40 -7.93 -23.07
CA GLU A 226 -11.55 -7.43 -22.33
C GLU A 226 -11.08 -6.64 -21.10
N GLU A 227 -11.30 -5.33 -21.16
CA GLU A 227 -10.91 -4.40 -20.11
C GLU A 227 -12.13 -3.69 -19.51
N TYR A 228 -12.16 -3.53 -18.20
CA TYR A 228 -13.12 -2.67 -17.50
C TYR A 228 -12.61 -1.23 -17.50
N ASP A 229 -13.50 -0.23 -17.58
CA ASP A 229 -13.06 1.17 -17.49
C ASP A 229 -12.36 1.42 -16.16
N ARG A 230 -11.06 1.75 -16.20
CA ARG A 230 -10.20 1.89 -15.02
C ARG A 230 -10.60 3.04 -14.10
N TYR A 231 -11.17 4.09 -14.66
CA TYR A 231 -11.61 5.24 -13.87
C TYR A 231 -12.92 4.96 -13.18
N GLN A 232 -13.88 4.34 -13.88
CA GLN A 232 -15.12 3.86 -13.30
C GLN A 232 -14.82 2.81 -12.22
N GLY A 233 -13.98 1.82 -12.52
CA GLY A 233 -13.62 0.78 -11.57
C GLY A 233 -12.94 1.34 -10.32
N THR A 234 -12.03 2.29 -10.48
CA THR A 234 -11.42 2.97 -9.33
C THR A 234 -12.47 3.74 -8.53
N GLU A 235 -13.37 4.48 -9.18
CA GLU A 235 -14.45 5.21 -8.47
C GLU A 235 -15.35 4.27 -7.67
N GLU A 236 -15.66 3.07 -8.20
CA GLU A 236 -16.46 2.04 -7.55
C GLU A 236 -15.75 1.37 -6.36
N LEU A 237 -14.41 1.26 -6.40
CA LEU A 237 -13.60 0.60 -5.38
C LEU A 237 -13.16 1.54 -4.25
N MET A 238 -13.01 2.84 -4.53
CA MET A 238 -12.52 3.82 -3.56
C MET A 238 -13.31 3.92 -2.26
N PRO A 239 -14.65 3.71 -2.20
CA PRO A 239 -15.40 3.69 -0.93
C PRO A 239 -14.92 2.64 0.07
N PHE A 240 -14.24 1.61 -0.39
CA PHE A 240 -13.71 0.51 0.41
C PHE A 240 -12.17 0.56 0.56
N ALA A 241 -11.50 1.53 -0.05
CA ALA A 241 -10.05 1.57 -0.16
C ALA A 241 -9.36 1.77 1.19
N LYS A 242 -8.34 0.95 1.45
CA LYS A 242 -7.43 1.04 2.59
C LYS A 242 -5.95 1.15 2.15
N GLY A 243 -5.70 1.03 0.87
CA GLY A 243 -4.46 1.25 0.14
C GLY A 243 -4.80 1.64 -1.29
N VAL A 244 -3.85 2.14 -2.05
CA VAL A 244 -3.97 2.45 -3.49
C VAL A 244 -2.66 2.07 -4.16
N SER A 245 -2.71 1.34 -5.28
CA SER A 245 -1.54 1.02 -6.10
C SER A 245 -1.49 1.92 -7.35
N ALA A 246 -0.46 2.73 -7.44
CA ALA A 246 -0.17 3.57 -8.59
C ALA A 246 0.66 2.79 -9.62
N LYS A 247 0.05 1.79 -10.23
CA LYS A 247 0.69 1.02 -11.31
C LYS A 247 1.05 1.92 -12.49
N SER A 248 2.27 1.76 -12.97
CA SER A 248 2.79 2.51 -14.11
C SER A 248 3.64 1.61 -15.00
N HIS A 249 3.69 1.94 -16.28
CA HIS A 249 4.48 1.23 -17.28
C HIS A 249 5.43 2.19 -18.01
N ASP A 250 4.92 2.94 -18.96
CA ASP A 250 5.72 3.81 -19.82
C ASP A 250 5.30 5.27 -19.71
N PHE A 251 6.26 6.17 -19.94
CA PHE A 251 6.04 7.59 -19.82
C PHE A 251 6.26 8.29 -21.18
N ASP A 252 5.51 9.38 -21.40
CA ASP A 252 5.74 10.28 -22.51
C ASP A 252 6.90 11.27 -22.21
N GLU A 253 7.27 12.10 -23.18
CA GLU A 253 8.33 13.11 -23.04
C GLU A 253 8.03 14.17 -21.96
N ALA A 254 6.76 14.40 -21.64
CA ALA A 254 6.32 15.30 -20.57
C ALA A 254 6.31 14.63 -19.19
N GLY A 255 6.57 13.33 -19.12
CA GLY A 255 6.59 12.53 -17.89
C GLY A 255 5.21 12.08 -17.43
N ASN A 256 4.19 12.09 -18.29
CA ASN A 256 2.90 11.48 -17.98
C ASN A 256 2.93 9.98 -18.28
N GLU A 257 2.22 9.18 -17.48
CA GLU A 257 2.02 7.76 -17.76
C GLU A 257 1.12 7.59 -18.99
N LYS A 258 1.53 6.71 -19.94
CA LYS A 258 0.89 6.61 -21.26
C LYS A 258 -0.48 5.93 -21.25
N ASN A 259 -0.70 4.99 -20.34
CA ASN A 259 -1.92 4.16 -20.31
C ASN A 259 -2.97 4.73 -19.35
N THR A 260 -2.55 5.50 -18.33
CA THR A 260 -3.40 5.99 -17.25
C THR A 260 -3.20 7.50 -17.05
N ASP A 261 -4.26 8.27 -17.19
CA ASP A 261 -4.23 9.69 -16.79
C ASP A 261 -4.24 9.80 -15.26
N TYR A 262 -3.05 10.01 -14.69
CA TYR A 262 -2.85 10.14 -13.24
C TYR A 262 -3.56 11.35 -12.65
N ARG A 263 -3.77 12.43 -13.41
CA ARG A 263 -4.53 13.59 -12.94
C ARG A 263 -6.00 13.27 -12.76
N ARG A 264 -6.58 12.54 -13.73
CA ARG A 264 -7.95 12.03 -13.61
C ARG A 264 -8.07 11.03 -12.47
N MET A 265 -7.13 10.08 -12.39
CA MET A 265 -7.14 9.02 -11.39
C MET A 265 -7.02 9.57 -9.97
N LEU A 266 -6.06 10.44 -9.70
CA LEU A 266 -5.85 11.02 -8.37
C LEU A 266 -6.96 12.01 -7.97
N LYS A 267 -7.69 12.62 -8.93
CA LYS A 267 -8.92 13.36 -8.62
C LYS A 267 -10.00 12.45 -8.04
N ILE A 268 -10.14 11.23 -8.58
CA ILE A 268 -11.08 10.22 -8.05
C ILE A 268 -10.67 9.83 -6.62
N VAL A 269 -9.39 9.51 -6.41
CA VAL A 269 -8.84 9.16 -5.10
C VAL A 269 -9.07 10.29 -4.08
N LYS A 270 -8.79 11.55 -4.47
CA LYS A 270 -9.00 12.72 -3.60
C LYS A 270 -10.48 12.96 -3.30
N LYS A 271 -11.35 12.86 -4.30
CA LYS A 271 -12.82 13.02 -4.15
C LYS A 271 -13.40 12.01 -3.16
N ALA A 272 -12.87 10.79 -3.12
CA ALA A 272 -13.26 9.77 -2.15
C ALA A 272 -12.78 10.06 -0.71
N GLY A 273 -12.01 11.13 -0.48
CA GLY A 273 -11.50 11.50 0.84
C GLY A 273 -10.31 10.66 1.32
N TYR A 274 -9.67 9.87 0.44
CA TYR A 274 -8.55 9.02 0.81
C TYR A 274 -7.35 9.83 1.31
N ARG A 275 -6.68 9.33 2.37
CA ARG A 275 -5.54 9.98 3.04
C ARG A 275 -4.40 9.02 3.39
N GLY A 276 -4.45 7.78 2.88
CA GLY A 276 -3.46 6.74 3.18
C GLY A 276 -2.24 6.78 2.25
N TYR A 277 -1.65 5.60 2.05
CA TYR A 277 -0.51 5.41 1.15
C TYR A 277 -0.97 5.18 -0.28
N VAL A 278 -0.25 5.78 -1.24
CA VAL A 278 -0.33 5.47 -2.67
C VAL A 278 1.00 4.81 -3.03
N GLY A 279 0.96 3.52 -3.28
CA GLY A 279 2.14 2.69 -3.56
C GLY A 279 2.59 2.84 -5.01
N ILE A 280 3.87 3.12 -5.22
CA ILE A 280 4.49 3.05 -6.55
C ILE A 280 4.61 1.58 -6.93
N GLU A 281 4.06 1.19 -8.08
CA GLU A 281 4.25 -0.12 -8.67
C GLU A 281 4.58 0.00 -10.16
N TYR A 282 5.89 0.02 -10.46
CA TYR A 282 6.39 0.13 -11.83
C TYR A 282 6.60 -1.25 -12.46
N GLU A 283 5.99 -1.47 -13.62
CA GLU A 283 6.12 -2.70 -14.41
C GLU A 283 6.51 -2.45 -15.88
N GLY A 284 6.90 -1.23 -16.22
CA GLY A 284 7.26 -0.86 -17.58
C GLY A 284 8.56 -1.50 -18.07
N SER A 285 8.73 -1.50 -19.39
CA SER A 285 9.93 -2.02 -20.06
C SER A 285 10.76 -0.96 -20.76
N GLY A 286 10.21 0.24 -20.92
CA GLY A 286 10.90 1.36 -21.58
C GLY A 286 12.00 1.99 -20.75
N LEU A 287 11.89 1.92 -19.42
CA LEU A 287 12.91 2.36 -18.47
C LEU A 287 13.38 1.17 -17.63
N ASN A 288 14.58 1.29 -17.05
CA ASN A 288 14.97 0.37 -15.99
C ASN A 288 14.11 0.61 -14.74
N GLU A 289 14.11 -0.33 -13.78
CA GLU A 289 13.26 -0.27 -12.60
C GLU A 289 13.48 1.00 -11.77
N TYR A 290 14.73 1.41 -11.58
CA TYR A 290 15.07 2.60 -10.79
C TYR A 290 14.56 3.89 -11.42
N ASP A 291 14.73 4.04 -12.73
CA ASP A 291 14.25 5.22 -13.44
C ASP A 291 12.71 5.24 -13.58
N GLY A 292 12.09 4.07 -13.75
CA GLY A 292 10.64 3.93 -13.75
C GLY A 292 10.02 4.29 -12.40
N ILE A 293 10.63 3.85 -11.29
CA ILE A 293 10.21 4.22 -9.93
C ILE A 293 10.36 5.73 -9.73
N ARG A 294 11.48 6.34 -10.16
CA ARG A 294 11.69 7.80 -10.06
C ARG A 294 10.68 8.58 -10.90
N ALA A 295 10.36 8.11 -12.10
CA ALA A 295 9.36 8.73 -12.98
C ALA A 295 7.96 8.68 -12.35
N THR A 296 7.56 7.52 -11.83
CA THR A 296 6.27 7.36 -11.13
C THR A 296 6.18 8.25 -9.89
N LYS A 297 7.25 8.27 -9.07
CA LYS A 297 7.33 9.14 -7.89
C LYS A 297 7.16 10.60 -8.26
N LYS A 298 7.91 11.07 -9.27
CA LYS A 298 7.83 12.46 -9.76
C LYS A 298 6.43 12.82 -10.23
N LEU A 299 5.78 11.93 -10.99
CA LEU A 299 4.41 12.14 -11.46
C LEU A 299 3.41 12.22 -10.30
N LEU A 300 3.51 11.31 -9.30
CA LEU A 300 2.68 11.34 -8.11
C LEU A 300 2.86 12.65 -7.31
N GLU A 301 4.11 13.08 -7.10
CA GLU A 301 4.43 14.33 -6.38
C GLU A 301 3.89 15.56 -7.12
N THR A 302 4.04 15.60 -8.44
CA THR A 302 3.53 16.68 -9.29
C THR A 302 2.01 16.77 -9.20
N VAL A 303 1.30 15.67 -9.44
CA VAL A 303 -0.17 15.67 -9.42
C VAL A 303 -0.71 15.89 -8.00
N ARG A 304 -0.02 15.39 -6.96
CA ARG A 304 -0.37 15.65 -5.56
C ARG A 304 -0.32 17.15 -5.24
N ALA A 305 0.70 17.86 -5.74
CA ALA A 305 0.82 19.30 -5.55
C ALA A 305 -0.21 20.10 -6.36
N GLU A 306 -0.49 19.70 -7.61
CA GLU A 306 -1.54 20.31 -8.45
C GLU A 306 -2.94 20.19 -7.81
N LEU A 307 -3.16 19.13 -7.05
CA LEU A 307 -4.44 18.84 -6.39
C LEU A 307 -4.48 19.24 -4.91
N ALA A 308 -3.45 19.90 -4.34
CA ALA A 308 -3.34 20.21 -2.90
C ALA A 308 -4.43 21.15 -2.34
#